data_fc49d14f37f35e5ce64e9e2d9e93a506
#
_entry.id   fc49d14f37f35e5ce64e9e2d9e93a506
#
_cell.length_a   1.000
_cell.length_b   1.000
_cell.length_c   1.000
_cell.angle_alpha   90.00
_cell.angle_beta   90.00
_cell.angle_gamma   90.00
#
_symmetry.space_group_name_H-M   'P 1'
#
loop_
_entity.id
_entity.type
_entity.pdbx_description
1 polymer ?
#
loop_
_entity_poly.entity_id
_entity_poly.type
_entity_poly.pdbx_seq_one_letter_code
_entity_poly.pdbx_strand_id
1 'polypeptide(L)'
;MEKVKYMKRIDFENGTITNNILNAAIPMLVAQILSLLYNIVDRVYIARIPDVGTNALGAVGLCFPIILIMTAFSNLFGSGGAPLFSIKRGMGDEKSANTIMNTSFTMLCGSAIILMCICLLFAAPLLTLFGASDTALKYAYPYLCIYLIGTLPSMIATGMNPFINAQGYSTIGMLSVAIGAIANLILDPVFIFILNLGIKGAAVATVISQLMSASFVIYFLKFKAELKISFIRKNELPHCLNFAKDIISLGTSGFVMQLTNSLVSICCNNVLSVTGGDIYISVMTIVSSIRQMVETPIYAINEGSSPIISYNYGAKRPGRVRKAGLTMGALILGYTAVMWSIILLAPHMLINIFSSDTSLMENAVSALKIYFAAFIFMDLQYIGQTIFKSLNKKKQAIFFSLLRKVFIVIPLTYIMPYALNMGTNGVFAAEPVSNIIGGSICFITMLCTILPELKQMENDR
;
A
#
# COMPACT_ATOMS: atom_id res chain seq x y z
N MET A 1 -14.46 6.42 35.79
CA MET A 1 -14.01 5.83 34.50
C MET A 1 -14.72 6.57 33.37
N GLU A 2 -14.23 7.71 32.95
CA GLU A 2 -14.79 8.44 31.82
C GLU A 2 -14.52 7.63 30.55
N LYS A 3 -15.59 7.14 29.94
CA LYS A 3 -15.57 6.60 28.56
C LYS A 3 -15.03 7.71 27.68
N VAL A 4 -13.89 7.49 27.06
CA VAL A 4 -13.32 8.39 26.06
C VAL A 4 -14.35 8.57 24.94
N LYS A 5 -15.07 9.68 24.99
CA LYS A 5 -16.25 10.06 24.18
C LYS A 5 -15.93 10.26 22.67
N TYR A 6 -14.66 10.02 22.27
CA TYR A 6 -14.14 10.28 20.92
C TYR A 6 -13.79 9.02 20.11
N MET A 7 -14.00 7.81 20.64
CA MET A 7 -13.73 6.57 19.92
C MET A 7 -15.02 5.98 19.32
N LYS A 8 -15.58 6.64 18.31
CA LYS A 8 -16.75 6.11 17.61
C LYS A 8 -16.33 4.89 16.80
N ARG A 9 -16.69 3.71 17.28
CA ARG A 9 -16.53 2.45 16.55
C ARG A 9 -17.55 2.39 15.42
N ILE A 10 -17.12 1.95 14.26
CA ILE A 10 -18.00 1.69 13.12
C ILE A 10 -18.76 0.39 13.39
N ASP A 11 -20.09 0.45 13.34
CA ASP A 11 -20.95 -0.72 13.46
C ASP A 11 -21.13 -1.39 12.10
N PHE A 12 -20.34 -2.45 11.86
CA PHE A 12 -20.40 -3.22 10.60
C PHE A 12 -21.70 -4.02 10.46
N GLU A 13 -22.37 -4.27 11.58
CA GLU A 13 -23.56 -5.12 11.63
C GLU A 13 -24.84 -4.38 11.28
N ASN A 14 -25.12 -3.25 11.94
CA ASN A 14 -26.41 -2.57 11.88
C ASN A 14 -26.35 -1.22 11.16
N GLY A 15 -25.19 -0.58 11.09
CA GLY A 15 -25.01 0.71 10.44
C GLY A 15 -25.33 0.70 8.95
N THR A 16 -25.64 1.87 8.39
CA THR A 16 -25.80 2.02 6.93
C THR A 16 -24.47 1.77 6.22
N ILE A 17 -24.46 0.97 5.18
CA ILE A 17 -23.26 0.55 4.47
C ILE A 17 -22.45 1.76 3.97
N THR A 18 -23.12 2.74 3.37
CA THR A 18 -22.44 3.94 2.84
C THR A 18 -21.74 4.72 3.93
N ASN A 19 -22.41 4.98 5.06
CA ASN A 19 -21.79 5.68 6.19
C ASN A 19 -20.63 4.89 6.78
N ASN A 20 -20.75 3.56 6.86
CA ASN A 20 -19.67 2.71 7.37
C ASN A 20 -18.44 2.79 6.46
N ILE A 21 -18.62 2.73 5.13
CA ILE A 21 -17.53 2.86 4.16
C ILE A 21 -16.89 4.23 4.25
N LEU A 22 -17.68 5.31 4.26
CA LEU A 22 -17.14 6.68 4.35
C LEU A 22 -16.42 6.93 5.67
N ASN A 23 -17.00 6.50 6.80
CA ASN A 23 -16.37 6.62 8.12
C ASN A 23 -15.08 5.80 8.26
N ALA A 24 -14.90 4.74 7.44
CA ALA A 24 -13.66 4.00 7.37
C ALA A 24 -12.68 4.62 6.37
N ALA A 25 -13.13 4.97 5.17
CA ALA A 25 -12.29 5.43 4.07
C ALA A 25 -11.71 6.84 4.30
N ILE A 26 -12.49 7.77 4.87
CA ILE A 26 -12.02 9.15 5.08
C ILE A 26 -10.81 9.20 6.03
N PRO A 27 -10.82 8.58 7.23
CA PRO A 27 -9.63 8.54 8.07
C PRO A 27 -8.43 7.87 7.38
N MET A 28 -8.66 6.79 6.62
CA MET A 28 -7.60 6.12 5.87
C MET A 28 -7.01 7.02 4.78
N LEU A 29 -7.85 7.77 4.06
CA LEU A 29 -7.39 8.76 3.09
C LEU A 29 -6.52 9.84 3.74
N VAL A 30 -6.95 10.38 4.88
CA VAL A 30 -6.16 11.37 5.63
C VAL A 30 -4.83 10.76 6.07
N ALA A 31 -4.81 9.53 6.56
CA ALA A 31 -3.57 8.83 6.94
C ALA A 31 -2.61 8.69 5.76
N GLN A 32 -3.12 8.31 4.58
CA GLN A 32 -2.29 8.15 3.38
C GLN A 32 -1.76 9.48 2.86
N ILE A 33 -2.57 10.55 2.88
CA ILE A 33 -2.11 11.90 2.51
C ILE A 33 -1.02 12.37 3.49
N LEU A 34 -1.21 12.20 4.79
CA LEU A 34 -0.18 12.53 5.79
C LEU A 34 1.11 11.75 5.55
N SER A 35 1.00 10.48 5.22
CA SER A 35 2.15 9.62 4.89
C SER A 35 2.89 10.09 3.63
N LEU A 36 2.19 10.52 2.60
CA LEU A 36 2.79 11.12 1.40
C LEU A 36 3.49 12.44 1.73
N LEU A 37 2.83 13.31 2.48
CA LEU A 37 3.37 14.62 2.84
C LEU A 37 4.66 14.50 3.66
N TYR A 38 4.68 13.66 4.69
CA TYR A 38 5.91 13.51 5.49
C TYR A 38 7.04 12.92 4.67
N ASN A 39 6.80 11.96 3.77
CA ASN A 39 7.83 11.41 2.88
C ASN A 39 8.44 12.47 1.94
N ILE A 40 7.61 13.40 1.45
CA ILE A 40 8.07 14.51 0.61
C ILE A 40 8.92 15.49 1.45
N VAL A 41 8.42 15.88 2.62
CA VAL A 41 9.09 16.85 3.48
C VAL A 41 10.42 16.31 4.02
N ASP A 42 10.48 15.04 4.42
CA ASP A 42 11.72 14.36 4.82
C ASP A 42 12.79 14.46 3.71
N ARG A 43 12.42 14.15 2.46
CA ARG A 43 13.34 14.29 1.32
C ARG A 43 13.78 15.73 1.08
N VAL A 44 12.89 16.70 1.28
CA VAL A 44 13.24 18.13 1.18
C VAL A 44 14.24 18.54 2.26
N TYR A 45 14.09 18.07 3.50
CA TYR A 45 15.05 18.33 4.55
C TYR A 45 16.41 17.68 4.25
N ILE A 46 16.43 16.42 3.82
CA ILE A 46 17.65 15.72 3.43
C ILE A 46 18.36 16.43 2.27
N ALA A 47 17.64 16.88 1.26
CA ALA A 47 18.21 17.61 0.12
C ALA A 47 18.81 18.97 0.52
N ARG A 48 18.38 19.56 1.63
CA ARG A 48 18.88 20.84 2.16
C ARG A 48 20.01 20.72 3.16
N ILE A 49 20.56 19.52 3.39
CA ILE A 49 21.73 19.34 4.26
C ILE A 49 22.92 20.08 3.61
N PRO A 50 23.59 21.00 4.33
CA PRO A 50 24.74 21.74 3.78
C PRO A 50 25.82 20.80 3.25
N ASP A 51 26.44 21.17 2.13
CA ASP A 51 27.56 20.52 1.44
C ASP A 51 27.32 19.11 0.90
N VAL A 52 26.33 18.37 1.41
CA VAL A 52 26.12 16.94 1.09
C VAL A 52 24.69 16.58 0.67
N GLY A 53 23.76 17.53 0.60
CA GLY A 53 22.31 17.27 0.39
C GLY A 53 22.01 16.42 -0.85
N THR A 54 22.63 16.70 -2.00
CA THR A 54 22.44 15.91 -3.21
C THR A 54 22.92 14.46 -3.05
N ASN A 55 24.10 14.26 -2.44
CA ASN A 55 24.65 12.94 -2.17
C ASN A 55 23.82 12.18 -1.12
N ALA A 56 23.36 12.89 -0.10
CA ALA A 56 22.49 12.34 0.93
C ALA A 56 21.13 11.89 0.37
N LEU A 57 20.50 12.68 -0.50
CA LEU A 57 19.25 12.32 -1.15
C LEU A 57 19.41 11.08 -2.05
N GLY A 58 20.51 11.02 -2.83
CA GLY A 58 20.85 9.84 -3.63
C GLY A 58 21.05 8.59 -2.77
N ALA A 59 21.72 8.74 -1.63
CA ALA A 59 21.96 7.66 -0.68
C ALA A 59 20.65 7.08 -0.09
N VAL A 60 19.70 7.95 0.26
CA VAL A 60 18.35 7.50 0.71
C VAL A 60 17.61 6.75 -0.40
N GLY A 61 17.75 7.22 -1.65
CA GLY A 61 17.19 6.53 -2.82
C GLY A 61 17.70 5.09 -2.96
N LEU A 62 18.98 4.84 -2.70
CA LEU A 62 19.58 3.50 -2.72
C LEU A 62 19.07 2.58 -1.60
N CYS A 63 18.60 3.13 -0.48
CA CYS A 63 17.99 2.36 0.61
C CYS A 63 16.53 1.97 0.32
N PHE A 64 15.87 2.64 -0.62
CA PHE A 64 14.43 2.47 -0.89
C PHE A 64 14.01 1.04 -1.24
N PRO A 65 14.75 0.25 -2.05
CA PRO A 65 14.38 -1.15 -2.33
C PRO A 65 14.32 -2.01 -1.06
N ILE A 66 15.21 -1.77 -0.09
CA ILE A 66 15.23 -2.51 1.18
C ILE A 66 13.99 -2.15 2.01
N ILE A 67 13.66 -0.85 2.07
CA ILE A 67 12.47 -0.34 2.77
C ILE A 67 11.19 -0.93 2.14
N LEU A 68 11.16 -1.07 0.81
CA LEU A 68 10.04 -1.65 0.08
C LEU A 68 9.82 -3.13 0.44
N ILE A 69 10.89 -3.91 0.59
CA ILE A 69 10.82 -5.32 1.04
C ILE A 69 10.19 -5.39 2.43
N MET A 70 10.59 -4.53 3.37
CA MET A 70 10.00 -4.50 4.72
C MET A 70 8.51 -4.19 4.68
N THR A 71 8.10 -3.21 3.85
CA THR A 71 6.71 -2.85 3.65
C THR A 71 5.90 -4.00 3.03
N ALA A 72 6.50 -4.74 2.09
CA ALA A 72 5.87 -5.90 1.48
C ALA A 72 5.58 -7.01 2.51
N PHE A 73 6.52 -7.27 3.43
CA PHE A 73 6.30 -8.21 4.52
C PHE A 73 5.27 -7.71 5.54
N SER A 74 5.23 -6.42 5.85
CA SER A 74 4.17 -5.83 6.68
C SER A 74 2.79 -6.08 6.08
N ASN A 75 2.66 -5.87 4.77
CA ASN A 75 1.43 -6.10 4.02
C ASN A 75 1.08 -7.61 3.92
N LEU A 76 2.08 -8.48 3.82
CA LEU A 76 1.88 -9.94 3.79
C LEU A 76 1.08 -10.41 5.02
N PHE A 77 1.47 -9.96 6.20
CA PHE A 77 0.84 -10.39 7.44
C PHE A 77 -0.36 -9.53 7.84
N GLY A 78 -0.28 -8.21 7.65
CA GLY A 78 -1.36 -7.28 7.99
C GLY A 78 -2.57 -7.42 7.09
N SER A 79 -2.37 -7.16 5.80
CA SER A 79 -3.43 -7.25 4.80
C SER A 79 -3.86 -8.69 4.49
N GLY A 80 -3.03 -9.70 4.77
CA GLY A 80 -3.40 -11.11 4.67
C GLY A 80 -4.27 -11.57 5.83
N GLY A 81 -3.99 -11.09 7.05
CA GLY A 81 -4.69 -11.51 8.26
C GLY A 81 -6.01 -10.75 8.51
N ALA A 82 -6.07 -9.45 8.22
CA ALA A 82 -7.21 -8.61 8.56
C ALA A 82 -8.56 -9.05 7.94
N PRO A 83 -8.64 -9.48 6.66
CA PRO A 83 -9.88 -10.03 6.10
C PRO A 83 -10.32 -11.31 6.80
N LEU A 84 -9.39 -12.24 7.07
CA LEU A 84 -9.68 -13.48 7.80
C LEU A 84 -10.20 -13.21 9.22
N PHE A 85 -9.55 -12.27 9.91
CA PHE A 85 -9.98 -11.77 11.20
C PHE A 85 -11.41 -11.23 11.16
N SER A 86 -11.74 -10.39 10.17
CA SER A 86 -13.06 -9.80 10.01
C SER A 86 -14.13 -10.85 9.70
N ILE A 87 -13.82 -11.85 8.86
CA ILE A 87 -14.73 -12.99 8.58
C ILE A 87 -15.04 -13.74 9.86
N LYS A 88 -14.03 -14.09 10.66
CA LYS A 88 -14.21 -14.83 11.91
C LYS A 88 -15.04 -14.05 12.93
N ARG A 89 -14.80 -12.72 13.03
CA ARG A 89 -15.66 -11.85 13.85
C ARG A 89 -17.11 -11.84 13.36
N GLY A 90 -17.32 -11.77 12.06
CA GLY A 90 -18.67 -11.84 11.48
C GLY A 90 -19.38 -13.16 11.78
N MET A 91 -18.65 -14.26 11.89
CA MET A 91 -19.15 -15.57 12.32
C MET A 91 -19.48 -15.64 13.83
N GLY A 92 -19.10 -14.63 14.62
CA GLY A 92 -19.17 -14.69 16.09
C GLY A 92 -18.05 -15.49 16.73
N ASP A 93 -17.06 -15.95 15.95
CA ASP A 93 -15.91 -16.74 16.43
C ASP A 93 -14.76 -15.80 16.84
N GLU A 94 -14.95 -15.09 17.93
CA GLU A 94 -13.96 -14.13 18.44
C GLU A 94 -12.64 -14.81 18.86
N LYS A 95 -12.70 -16.07 19.28
CA LYS A 95 -11.51 -16.84 19.66
C LYS A 95 -10.59 -17.05 18.47
N SER A 96 -11.13 -17.55 17.35
CA SER A 96 -10.36 -17.71 16.11
C SER A 96 -9.91 -16.37 15.54
N ALA A 97 -10.76 -15.32 15.60
CA ALA A 97 -10.37 -13.99 15.18
C ALA A 97 -9.16 -13.49 15.96
N ASN A 98 -9.19 -13.61 17.29
CA ASN A 98 -8.06 -13.20 18.14
C ASN A 98 -6.79 -14.03 17.85
N THR A 99 -6.93 -15.34 17.61
CA THR A 99 -5.83 -16.21 17.24
C THR A 99 -5.20 -15.77 15.90
N ILE A 100 -5.99 -15.40 14.90
CA ILE A 100 -5.50 -14.87 13.61
C ILE A 100 -4.69 -13.59 13.82
N MET A 101 -5.20 -12.63 14.61
CA MET A 101 -4.51 -11.39 14.91
C MET A 101 -3.17 -11.64 15.63
N ASN A 102 -3.17 -12.52 16.64
CA ASN A 102 -1.98 -12.88 17.40
C ASN A 102 -0.96 -13.64 16.55
N THR A 103 -1.42 -14.50 15.64
CA THR A 103 -0.56 -15.20 14.66
C THR A 103 0.08 -14.20 13.72
N SER A 104 -0.68 -13.28 13.15
CA SER A 104 -0.15 -12.19 12.30
C SER A 104 0.88 -11.34 13.05
N PHE A 105 0.59 -10.94 14.28
CA PHE A 105 1.50 -10.16 15.13
C PHE A 105 2.81 -10.89 15.40
N THR A 106 2.74 -12.17 15.77
CA THR A 106 3.93 -13.00 16.06
C THR A 106 4.79 -13.21 14.80
N MET A 107 4.15 -13.52 13.66
CA MET A 107 4.85 -13.68 12.37
C MET A 107 5.49 -12.38 11.92
N LEU A 108 4.81 -11.26 12.10
CA LEU A 108 5.29 -9.93 11.76
C LEU A 108 6.52 -9.56 12.60
N CYS A 109 6.47 -9.77 13.92
CA CYS A 109 7.62 -9.53 14.81
C CYS A 109 8.80 -10.46 14.46
N GLY A 110 8.54 -11.75 14.24
CA GLY A 110 9.59 -12.72 13.86
C GLY A 110 10.24 -12.35 12.53
N SER A 111 9.45 -12.05 11.51
CA SER A 111 9.97 -11.64 10.20
C SER A 111 10.72 -10.31 10.26
N ALA A 112 10.25 -9.34 11.06
CA ALA A 112 10.93 -8.07 11.24
C ALA A 112 12.33 -8.24 11.84
N ILE A 113 12.48 -9.08 12.86
CA ILE A 113 13.78 -9.39 13.46
C ILE A 113 14.69 -10.10 12.47
N ILE A 114 14.17 -11.10 11.75
CA ILE A 114 14.95 -11.85 10.74
C ILE A 114 15.42 -10.91 9.63
N LEU A 115 14.52 -10.09 9.07
CA LEU A 115 14.85 -9.11 8.03
C LEU A 115 15.87 -8.09 8.54
N MET A 116 15.67 -7.55 9.74
CA MET A 116 16.61 -6.63 10.37
C MET A 116 18.01 -7.24 10.46
N CYS A 117 18.13 -8.45 10.98
CA CYS A 117 19.42 -9.14 11.13
C CYS A 117 20.07 -9.41 9.77
N ILE A 118 19.32 -9.94 8.80
CA ILE A 118 19.85 -10.23 7.46
C ILE A 118 20.29 -8.93 6.79
N CYS A 119 19.45 -7.89 6.80
CA CYS A 119 19.78 -6.63 6.14
C CYS A 119 20.95 -5.90 6.84
N LEU A 120 21.11 -6.00 8.17
CA LEU A 120 22.26 -5.44 8.87
C LEU A 120 23.57 -6.18 8.51
N LEU A 121 23.53 -7.53 8.46
CA LEU A 121 24.70 -8.35 8.10
C LEU A 121 25.16 -8.09 6.66
N PHE A 122 24.22 -7.85 5.75
CA PHE A 122 24.48 -7.68 4.33
C PHE A 122 24.27 -6.24 3.85
N ALA A 123 24.25 -5.24 4.75
CA ALA A 123 23.94 -3.84 4.41
C ALA A 123 24.85 -3.28 3.30
N ALA A 124 26.17 -3.41 3.40
CA ALA A 124 27.09 -2.93 2.39
C ALA A 124 26.96 -3.70 1.06
N PRO A 125 27.00 -5.05 1.02
CA PRO A 125 26.75 -5.80 -0.21
C PRO A 125 25.41 -5.47 -0.89
N LEU A 126 24.34 -5.30 -0.12
CA LEU A 126 23.03 -4.95 -0.68
C LEU A 126 23.03 -3.55 -1.32
N LEU A 127 23.63 -2.56 -0.66
CA LEU A 127 23.75 -1.22 -1.22
C LEU A 127 24.59 -1.23 -2.50
N THR A 128 25.70 -1.97 -2.54
CA THR A 128 26.53 -2.12 -3.74
C THR A 128 25.75 -2.80 -4.87
N LEU A 129 24.98 -3.85 -4.55
CA LEU A 129 24.10 -4.53 -5.51
C LEU A 129 23.07 -3.56 -6.12
N PHE A 130 22.56 -2.60 -5.34
CA PHE A 130 21.64 -1.56 -5.81
C PHE A 130 22.33 -0.36 -6.46
N GLY A 131 23.64 -0.45 -6.72
CA GLY A 131 24.39 0.54 -7.48
C GLY A 131 25.07 1.65 -6.66
N ALA A 132 25.28 1.43 -5.35
CA ALA A 132 26.01 2.38 -4.53
C ALA A 132 27.48 2.46 -4.95
N SER A 133 27.95 3.66 -5.32
CA SER A 133 29.37 3.97 -5.44
C SER A 133 30.04 4.10 -4.07
N ASP A 134 31.38 4.09 -4.02
CA ASP A 134 32.13 4.27 -2.76
C ASP A 134 31.78 5.59 -2.05
N THR A 135 31.49 6.64 -2.82
CA THR A 135 31.06 7.93 -2.28
C THR A 135 29.63 7.86 -1.73
N ALA A 136 28.71 7.20 -2.41
CA ALA A 136 27.34 7.01 -1.96
C ALA A 136 27.25 6.10 -0.71
N LEU A 137 28.10 5.07 -0.62
CA LEU A 137 28.18 4.17 0.53
C LEU A 137 28.49 4.90 1.84
N LYS A 138 29.33 5.96 1.81
CA LYS A 138 29.65 6.77 3.01
C LYS A 138 28.40 7.37 3.67
N TYR A 139 27.36 7.66 2.88
CA TYR A 139 26.09 8.23 3.35
C TYR A 139 25.00 7.18 3.51
N ALA A 140 24.89 6.26 2.54
CA ALA A 140 23.82 5.24 2.53
C ALA A 140 23.98 4.19 3.65
N TYR A 141 25.21 3.74 3.91
CA TYR A 141 25.46 2.69 4.89
C TYR A 141 25.07 3.11 6.33
N PRO A 142 25.56 4.25 6.88
CA PRO A 142 25.16 4.66 8.23
C PRO A 142 23.66 5.00 8.31
N TYR A 143 23.07 5.59 7.27
CA TYR A 143 21.63 5.83 7.21
C TYR A 143 20.86 4.52 7.29
N LEU A 144 21.20 3.54 6.44
CA LEU A 144 20.53 2.25 6.39
C LEU A 144 20.67 1.49 7.72
N CYS A 145 21.85 1.43 8.31
CA CYS A 145 22.06 0.74 9.59
C CYS A 145 21.20 1.31 10.71
N ILE A 146 21.06 2.63 10.80
CA ILE A 146 20.20 3.28 11.78
C ILE A 146 18.73 2.98 11.45
N TYR A 147 18.31 3.13 10.19
CA TYR A 147 16.95 2.87 9.74
C TYR A 147 16.50 1.44 10.03
N LEU A 148 17.40 0.45 9.84
CA LEU A 148 17.14 -0.96 10.08
C LEU A 148 16.78 -1.28 11.54
N ILE A 149 17.28 -0.52 12.51
CA ILE A 149 16.88 -0.64 13.92
C ILE A 149 15.38 -0.34 14.08
N GLY A 150 14.84 0.55 13.23
CA GLY A 150 13.43 0.88 13.17
C GLY A 150 12.55 -0.16 12.45
N THR A 151 13.11 -1.25 11.90
CA THR A 151 12.34 -2.25 11.15
C THR A 151 11.20 -2.85 11.95
N LEU A 152 11.46 -3.28 13.18
CA LEU A 152 10.44 -3.88 14.04
C LEU A 152 9.29 -2.91 14.35
N PRO A 153 9.53 -1.69 14.86
CA PRO A 153 8.45 -0.73 15.09
C PRO A 153 7.74 -0.30 13.79
N SER A 154 8.46 -0.10 12.70
CA SER A 154 7.87 0.23 11.41
C SER A 154 6.89 -0.84 10.93
N MET A 155 7.31 -2.10 10.97
CA MET A 155 6.48 -3.23 10.56
C MET A 155 5.26 -3.41 11.49
N ILE A 156 5.41 -3.19 12.80
CA ILE A 156 4.28 -3.24 13.74
C ILE A 156 3.28 -2.12 13.44
N ALA A 157 3.75 -0.88 13.26
CA ALA A 157 2.89 0.26 12.99
C ALA A 157 2.05 0.06 11.73
N THR A 158 2.67 -0.42 10.63
CA THR A 158 1.99 -0.63 9.35
C THR A 158 1.20 -1.94 9.29
N GLY A 159 1.78 -3.04 9.77
CA GLY A 159 1.18 -4.37 9.65
C GLY A 159 0.04 -4.64 10.63
N MET A 160 -0.01 -3.96 11.80
CA MET A 160 -1.11 -4.11 12.74
C MET A 160 -2.24 -3.08 12.57
N ASN A 161 -2.02 -2.02 11.80
CA ASN A 161 -3.05 -1.01 11.50
C ASN A 161 -4.30 -1.61 10.83
N PRO A 162 -4.21 -2.54 9.86
CA PRO A 162 -5.38 -3.21 9.29
C PRO A 162 -6.28 -3.91 10.32
N PHE A 163 -5.72 -4.42 11.44
CA PHE A 163 -6.51 -5.04 12.51
C PHE A 163 -7.23 -4.01 13.39
N ILE A 164 -6.70 -2.80 13.54
CA ILE A 164 -7.40 -1.68 14.19
C ILE A 164 -8.62 -1.31 13.35
N ASN A 165 -8.44 -1.18 12.02
CA ASN A 165 -9.51 -0.88 11.07
C ASN A 165 -10.56 -2.01 11.02
N ALA A 166 -10.12 -3.26 11.06
CA ALA A 166 -10.97 -4.45 11.10
C ALA A 166 -11.78 -4.58 12.40
N GLN A 167 -11.37 -3.91 13.46
CA GLN A 167 -12.17 -3.76 14.68
C GLN A 167 -13.15 -2.57 14.65
N GLY A 168 -13.14 -1.78 13.56
CA GLY A 168 -14.02 -0.62 13.36
C GLY A 168 -13.46 0.70 13.90
N TYR A 169 -12.16 0.76 14.22
CA TYR A 169 -11.53 1.95 14.79
C TYR A 169 -10.64 2.69 13.79
N SER A 170 -11.15 2.97 12.58
CA SER A 170 -10.35 3.57 11.49
C SER A 170 -9.76 4.94 11.86
N THR A 171 -10.44 5.74 12.68
CA THR A 171 -9.90 7.00 13.22
C THR A 171 -8.65 6.77 14.07
N ILE A 172 -8.60 5.67 14.83
CA ILE A 172 -7.43 5.31 15.62
C ILE A 172 -6.29 4.85 14.73
N GLY A 173 -6.62 4.08 13.67
CA GLY A 173 -5.66 3.74 12.62
C GLY A 173 -5.02 4.98 11.98
N MET A 174 -5.84 5.98 11.65
CA MET A 174 -5.36 7.28 11.17
C MET A 174 -4.46 7.98 12.19
N LEU A 175 -4.87 8.05 13.46
CA LEU A 175 -4.09 8.70 14.51
C LEU A 175 -2.72 8.05 14.72
N SER A 176 -2.60 6.74 14.57
CA SER A 176 -1.30 6.06 14.66
C SER A 176 -0.32 6.52 13.58
N VAL A 177 -0.81 6.71 12.35
CA VAL A 177 -0.02 7.25 11.24
C VAL A 177 0.30 8.73 11.45
N ALA A 178 -0.69 9.51 11.91
CA ALA A 178 -0.52 10.94 12.17
C ALA A 178 0.53 11.22 13.26
N ILE A 179 0.56 10.43 14.33
CA ILE A 179 1.57 10.53 15.39
C ILE A 179 2.97 10.34 14.82
N GLY A 180 3.18 9.30 14.00
CA GLY A 180 4.46 9.06 13.33
C GLY A 180 4.85 10.19 12.38
N ALA A 181 3.92 10.61 11.52
CA ALA A 181 4.16 11.65 10.54
C ALA A 181 4.49 13.01 11.18
N ILE A 182 3.74 13.43 12.18
CA ILE A 182 3.96 14.70 12.89
C ILE A 182 5.26 14.63 13.70
N ALA A 183 5.54 13.51 14.37
CA ALA A 183 6.79 13.34 15.09
C ALA A 183 7.99 13.43 14.15
N ASN A 184 7.96 12.78 12.98
CA ASN A 184 9.02 12.85 12.00
C ASN A 184 9.23 14.29 11.50
N LEU A 185 8.15 14.98 11.13
CA LEU A 185 8.18 16.37 10.65
C LEU A 185 8.85 17.34 11.64
N ILE A 186 8.66 17.10 12.94
CA ILE A 186 9.24 17.93 14.01
C ILE A 186 10.69 17.49 14.32
N LEU A 187 10.94 16.18 14.33
CA LEU A 187 12.24 15.64 14.73
C LEU A 187 13.31 15.78 13.65
N ASP A 188 12.94 15.71 12.35
CA ASP A 188 13.88 15.86 11.25
C ASP A 188 14.69 17.14 11.33
N PRO A 189 14.12 18.36 11.38
CA PRO A 189 14.90 19.58 11.47
C PRO A 189 15.74 19.65 12.76
N VAL A 190 15.26 19.07 13.87
CA VAL A 190 16.02 19.03 15.13
C VAL A 190 17.27 18.16 15.00
N PHE A 191 17.12 16.93 14.50
CA PHE A 191 18.26 16.01 14.42
C PHE A 191 19.19 16.36 13.25
N ILE A 192 18.63 16.80 12.11
CA ILE A 192 19.42 17.13 10.92
C ILE A 192 20.24 18.41 11.13
N PHE A 193 19.57 19.51 11.53
CA PHE A 193 20.17 20.85 11.53
C PHE A 193 20.60 21.32 12.92
N ILE A 194 19.74 21.19 13.97
CA ILE A 194 20.06 21.71 15.31
C ILE A 194 21.15 20.85 15.96
N LEU A 195 21.03 19.53 15.91
CA LEU A 195 22.02 18.60 16.43
C LEU A 195 23.16 18.29 15.45
N ASN A 196 23.12 18.85 14.24
CA ASN A 196 24.12 18.68 13.18
C ASN A 196 24.47 17.22 12.86
N LEU A 197 23.51 16.30 12.99
CA LEU A 197 23.73 14.88 12.68
C LEU A 197 23.58 14.58 11.18
N GLY A 198 23.13 15.54 10.37
CA GLY A 198 22.94 15.40 8.93
C GLY A 198 22.04 14.20 8.56
N ILE A 199 22.46 13.38 7.59
CA ILE A 199 21.69 12.23 7.12
C ILE A 199 21.44 11.17 8.21
N LYS A 200 22.35 11.01 9.17
CA LYS A 200 22.14 10.12 10.33
C LYS A 200 21.00 10.64 11.21
N GLY A 201 20.88 11.97 11.31
CA GLY A 201 19.78 12.63 12.03
C GLY A 201 18.42 12.30 11.44
N ALA A 202 18.29 12.35 10.10
CA ALA A 202 17.06 11.93 9.42
C ALA A 202 16.69 10.47 9.75
N ALA A 203 17.64 9.54 9.70
CA ALA A 203 17.39 8.14 10.06
C ALA A 203 16.95 7.98 11.52
N VAL A 204 17.58 8.67 12.47
CA VAL A 204 17.21 8.64 13.89
C VAL A 204 15.81 9.20 14.11
N ALA A 205 15.49 10.34 13.51
CA ALA A 205 14.15 10.94 13.59
C ALA A 205 13.07 9.99 13.06
N THR A 206 13.33 9.33 11.93
CA THR A 206 12.43 8.33 11.36
C THR A 206 12.23 7.14 12.31
N VAL A 207 13.28 6.59 12.90
CA VAL A 207 13.18 5.47 13.85
C VAL A 207 12.39 5.85 15.09
N ILE A 208 12.63 7.04 15.65
CA ILE A 208 11.86 7.52 16.81
C ILE A 208 10.38 7.70 16.46
N SER A 209 10.08 8.25 15.31
CA SER A 209 8.72 8.45 14.82
C SER A 209 7.98 7.11 14.62
N GLN A 210 8.67 6.12 14.06
CA GLN A 210 8.15 4.75 13.91
C GLN A 210 7.92 4.09 15.28
N LEU A 211 8.82 4.28 16.25
CA LEU A 211 8.64 3.82 17.63
C LEU A 211 7.42 4.46 18.30
N MET A 212 7.19 5.76 18.12
CA MET A 212 6.01 6.43 18.66
C MET A 212 4.72 5.88 18.06
N SER A 213 4.67 5.72 16.73
CA SER A 213 3.53 5.12 16.03
C SER A 213 3.27 3.68 16.49
N ALA A 214 4.30 2.84 16.53
CA ALA A 214 4.19 1.45 16.99
C ALA A 214 3.75 1.33 18.44
N SER A 215 4.31 2.18 19.31
CA SER A 215 3.93 2.22 20.73
C SER A 215 2.45 2.57 20.91
N PHE A 216 1.93 3.51 20.12
CA PHE A 216 0.51 3.86 20.12
C PHE A 216 -0.36 2.69 19.62
N VAL A 217 0.05 2.01 18.52
CA VAL A 217 -0.65 0.82 18.00
C VAL A 217 -0.69 -0.30 19.02
N ILE A 218 0.46 -0.61 19.66
CA ILE A 218 0.54 -1.65 20.69
C ILE A 218 -0.30 -1.26 21.91
N TYR A 219 -0.19 -0.02 22.37
CA TYR A 219 -0.99 0.48 23.48
C TYR A 219 -2.49 0.31 23.22
N PHE A 220 -2.94 0.73 22.05
CA PHE A 220 -4.34 0.60 21.67
C PHE A 220 -4.79 -0.87 21.62
N LEU A 221 -4.08 -1.70 20.86
CA LEU A 221 -4.45 -3.11 20.67
C LEU A 221 -4.33 -3.95 21.95
N LYS A 222 -3.47 -3.57 22.88
CA LYS A 222 -3.29 -4.31 24.14
C LYS A 222 -4.27 -3.89 25.23
N PHE A 223 -4.61 -2.60 25.30
CA PHE A 223 -5.35 -2.05 26.46
C PHE A 223 -6.75 -1.54 26.11
N LYS A 224 -6.98 -1.06 24.89
CA LYS A 224 -8.21 -0.34 24.51
C LYS A 224 -9.07 -1.08 23.50
N ALA A 225 -8.48 -1.89 22.63
CA ALA A 225 -9.20 -2.66 21.63
C ALA A 225 -10.09 -3.73 22.27
N GLU A 226 -11.12 -4.13 21.55
CA GLU A 226 -12.06 -5.20 21.96
C GLU A 226 -11.33 -6.55 21.99
N LEU A 227 -10.69 -6.92 20.87
CA LEU A 227 -9.80 -8.07 20.81
C LEU A 227 -8.37 -7.59 21.01
N LYS A 228 -7.69 -8.18 22.00
CA LYS A 228 -6.38 -7.73 22.47
C LYS A 228 -5.26 -8.57 21.88
N ILE A 229 -4.16 -7.93 21.52
CA ILE A 229 -2.96 -8.64 21.08
C ILE A 229 -2.27 -9.34 22.25
N SER A 230 -1.77 -10.52 21.95
CA SER A 230 -0.88 -11.30 22.82
C SER A 230 0.07 -12.14 21.97
N PHE A 231 1.20 -12.54 22.53
CA PHE A 231 2.04 -13.56 21.88
C PHE A 231 1.39 -14.93 22.02
N ILE A 232 1.59 -15.77 20.99
CA ILE A 232 1.08 -17.14 20.93
C ILE A 232 1.71 -17.95 22.05
N ARG A 233 0.87 -18.69 22.80
CA ARG A 233 1.31 -19.66 23.78
C ARG A 233 1.64 -21.00 23.11
N LYS A 234 2.58 -21.76 23.68
CA LYS A 234 2.98 -23.08 23.12
C LYS A 234 1.80 -24.01 22.84
N ASN A 235 0.77 -23.99 23.68
CA ASN A 235 -0.42 -24.83 23.55
C ASN A 235 -1.33 -24.42 22.37
N GLU A 236 -1.19 -23.22 21.82
CA GLU A 236 -1.98 -22.69 20.71
C GLU A 236 -1.28 -22.91 19.35
N LEU A 237 -0.02 -23.33 19.38
CA LEU A 237 0.86 -23.45 18.20
C LEU A 237 0.25 -24.29 17.05
N PRO A 238 -0.39 -25.47 17.28
CA PRO A 238 -0.96 -26.27 16.19
C PRO A 238 -2.09 -25.55 15.44
N HIS A 239 -2.94 -24.81 16.15
CA HIS A 239 -4.02 -24.02 15.54
C HIS A 239 -3.47 -22.79 14.79
N CYS A 240 -2.41 -22.18 15.34
CA CYS A 240 -1.76 -21.04 14.71
C CYS A 240 -1.10 -21.38 13.38
N LEU A 241 -0.56 -22.59 13.21
CA LEU A 241 0.08 -23.03 11.96
C LEU A 241 -0.91 -23.07 10.78
N ASN A 242 -2.15 -23.49 11.01
CA ASN A 242 -3.17 -23.47 9.97
C ASN A 242 -3.54 -22.04 9.57
N PHE A 243 -3.75 -21.15 10.55
CA PHE A 243 -4.02 -19.75 10.28
C PHE A 243 -2.81 -19.05 9.62
N ALA A 244 -1.58 -19.39 10.00
CA ALA A 244 -0.37 -18.87 9.37
C ALA A 244 -0.33 -19.14 7.87
N LYS A 245 -0.66 -20.38 7.44
CA LYS A 245 -0.77 -20.73 6.02
C LYS A 245 -1.84 -19.88 5.30
N ASP A 246 -2.97 -19.69 5.96
CA ASP A 246 -4.06 -18.90 5.40
C ASP A 246 -3.70 -17.41 5.25
N ILE A 247 -3.06 -16.84 6.28
CA ILE A 247 -2.58 -15.46 6.30
C ILE A 247 -1.55 -15.25 5.18
N ILE A 248 -0.52 -16.11 5.11
CA ILE A 248 0.51 -16.03 4.06
C ILE A 248 -0.13 -16.15 2.68
N SER A 249 -0.98 -17.16 2.48
CA SER A 249 -1.60 -17.40 1.18
C SER A 249 -2.44 -16.22 0.70
N LEU A 250 -3.24 -15.61 1.59
CA LEU A 250 -4.03 -14.43 1.21
C LEU A 250 -3.17 -13.18 1.04
N GLY A 251 -2.20 -12.98 1.93
CA GLY A 251 -1.28 -11.85 1.91
C GLY A 251 -0.29 -11.87 0.73
N THR A 252 0.01 -13.06 0.19
CA THR A 252 0.86 -13.22 -1.00
C THR A 252 0.34 -12.40 -2.19
N SER A 253 -0.98 -12.21 -2.32
CA SER A 253 -1.54 -11.38 -3.39
C SER A 253 -1.05 -9.93 -3.32
N GLY A 254 -1.05 -9.32 -2.14
CA GLY A 254 -0.54 -7.97 -1.92
C GLY A 254 0.98 -7.88 -2.01
N PHE A 255 1.68 -8.86 -1.46
CA PHE A 255 3.14 -8.99 -1.53
C PHE A 255 3.63 -9.04 -2.99
N VAL A 256 3.05 -9.93 -3.78
CA VAL A 256 3.35 -10.09 -5.21
C VAL A 256 3.02 -8.82 -5.99
N MET A 257 1.88 -8.17 -5.69
CA MET A 257 1.50 -6.92 -6.33
C MET A 257 2.54 -5.81 -6.09
N GLN A 258 3.08 -5.71 -4.88
CA GLN A 258 4.11 -4.74 -4.55
C GLN A 258 5.42 -4.99 -5.32
N LEU A 259 5.88 -6.24 -5.35
CA LEU A 259 7.09 -6.61 -6.07
C LEU A 259 6.94 -6.44 -7.60
N THR A 260 5.80 -6.82 -8.15
CA THR A 260 5.54 -6.69 -9.59
C THR A 260 5.41 -5.25 -10.06
N ASN A 261 4.91 -4.33 -9.21
CA ASN A 261 4.92 -2.91 -9.53
C ASN A 261 6.35 -2.37 -9.71
N SER A 262 7.27 -2.77 -8.83
CA SER A 262 8.69 -2.40 -8.95
C SER A 262 9.32 -3.00 -10.21
N LEU A 263 9.03 -4.26 -10.52
CA LEU A 263 9.53 -4.91 -11.72
C LEU A 263 9.04 -4.22 -12.99
N VAL A 264 7.75 -3.87 -13.07
CA VAL A 264 7.19 -3.10 -14.19
C VAL A 264 7.90 -1.75 -14.34
N SER A 265 8.14 -1.04 -13.25
CA SER A 265 8.85 0.25 -13.29
C SER A 265 10.26 0.11 -13.86
N ILE A 266 11.00 -0.93 -13.45
CA ILE A 266 12.33 -1.23 -14.00
C ILE A 266 12.24 -1.51 -15.50
N CYS A 267 11.31 -2.36 -15.95
CA CYS A 267 11.13 -2.68 -17.37
C CYS A 267 10.78 -1.43 -18.18
N CYS A 268 9.84 -0.61 -17.71
CA CYS A 268 9.47 0.64 -18.37
C CYS A 268 10.66 1.59 -18.51
N ASN A 269 11.42 1.82 -17.42
CA ASN A 269 12.56 2.70 -17.43
C ASN A 269 13.67 2.19 -18.38
N ASN A 270 13.94 0.87 -18.40
CA ASN A 270 14.92 0.30 -19.32
C ASN A 270 14.53 0.49 -20.79
N VAL A 271 13.26 0.29 -21.13
CA VAL A 271 12.81 0.48 -22.51
C VAL A 271 12.80 1.97 -22.89
N LEU A 272 12.36 2.85 -21.99
CA LEU A 272 12.33 4.30 -22.22
C LEU A 272 13.73 4.89 -22.34
N SER A 273 14.72 4.42 -21.59
CA SER A 273 16.11 4.87 -21.71
C SER A 273 16.68 4.62 -23.10
N VAL A 274 16.30 3.49 -23.73
CA VAL A 274 16.77 3.13 -25.08
C VAL A 274 15.96 3.83 -26.18
N THR A 275 14.65 3.97 -26.01
CA THR A 275 13.74 4.46 -27.07
C THR A 275 13.56 5.97 -27.06
N GLY A 276 13.73 6.65 -25.91
CA GLY A 276 13.45 8.07 -25.75
C GLY A 276 14.46 8.86 -24.92
N GLY A 277 15.43 8.16 -24.30
CA GLY A 277 16.45 8.79 -23.45
C GLY A 277 15.92 9.31 -22.12
N ASP A 278 16.74 10.10 -21.42
CA ASP A 278 16.50 10.56 -20.03
C ASP A 278 15.24 11.43 -19.88
N ILE A 279 14.86 12.16 -20.95
CA ILE A 279 13.66 12.99 -20.95
C ILE A 279 12.40 12.13 -20.72
N TYR A 280 12.31 10.96 -21.34
CA TYR A 280 11.15 10.07 -21.18
C TYR A 280 11.16 9.30 -19.87
N ILE A 281 12.31 9.09 -19.22
CA ILE A 281 12.39 8.60 -17.84
C ILE A 281 11.80 9.66 -16.90
N SER A 282 12.12 10.94 -17.14
CA SER A 282 11.55 12.06 -16.36
C SER A 282 10.04 12.19 -16.59
N VAL A 283 9.57 12.04 -17.83
CA VAL A 283 8.14 11.97 -18.18
C VAL A 283 7.45 10.83 -17.42
N MET A 284 8.02 9.61 -17.41
CA MET A 284 7.44 8.48 -16.69
C MET A 284 7.38 8.74 -15.17
N THR A 285 8.35 9.45 -14.63
CA THR A 285 8.35 9.84 -13.21
C THR A 285 7.18 10.77 -12.88
N ILE A 286 6.91 11.77 -13.74
CA ILE A 286 5.75 12.66 -13.59
C ILE A 286 4.44 11.88 -13.71
N VAL A 287 4.30 11.05 -14.74
CA VAL A 287 3.11 10.21 -14.96
C VAL A 287 2.85 9.29 -13.78
N SER A 288 3.90 8.64 -13.25
CA SER A 288 3.80 7.77 -12.07
C SER A 288 3.42 8.51 -10.80
N SER A 289 3.91 9.75 -10.64
CA SER A 289 3.56 10.61 -9.49
C SER A 289 2.09 11.03 -9.54
N ILE A 290 1.60 11.45 -10.70
CA ILE A 290 0.19 11.78 -10.91
C ILE A 290 -0.68 10.54 -10.65
N ARG A 291 -0.26 9.38 -11.16
CA ARG A 291 -0.93 8.10 -10.91
C ARG A 291 -1.05 7.82 -9.42
N GLN A 292 0.03 7.93 -8.65
CA GLN A 292 0.02 7.70 -7.20
C GLN A 292 -0.95 8.64 -6.48
N MET A 293 -1.00 9.91 -6.87
CA MET A 293 -1.95 10.88 -6.29
C MET A 293 -3.40 10.47 -6.56
N VAL A 294 -3.71 10.02 -7.77
CA VAL A 294 -5.06 9.60 -8.17
C VAL A 294 -5.47 8.26 -7.56
N GLU A 295 -4.54 7.32 -7.43
CA GLU A 295 -4.80 6.01 -6.82
C GLU A 295 -4.99 6.05 -5.30
N THR A 296 -4.42 7.03 -4.62
CA THR A 296 -4.47 7.12 -3.14
C THR A 296 -5.89 7.08 -2.56
N PRO A 297 -6.88 7.86 -3.04
CA PRO A 297 -8.26 7.74 -2.58
C PRO A 297 -8.93 6.42 -2.93
N ILE A 298 -8.58 5.82 -4.07
CA ILE A 298 -9.08 4.51 -4.49
C ILE A 298 -8.64 3.43 -3.49
N TYR A 299 -7.36 3.44 -3.10
CA TYR A 299 -6.85 2.56 -2.05
C TYR A 299 -7.54 2.77 -0.72
N ALA A 300 -7.79 4.02 -0.32
CA ALA A 300 -8.47 4.33 0.94
C ALA A 300 -9.92 3.78 0.97
N ILE A 301 -10.66 3.90 -0.14
CA ILE A 301 -12.01 3.35 -0.27
C ILE A 301 -11.97 1.82 -0.22
N ASN A 302 -11.04 1.19 -0.92
CA ASN A 302 -10.87 -0.26 -0.93
C ASN A 302 -10.55 -0.83 0.47
N GLU A 303 -9.55 -0.27 1.12
CA GLU A 303 -9.12 -0.70 2.46
C GLU A 303 -10.20 -0.43 3.52
N GLY A 304 -10.94 0.69 3.40
CA GLY A 304 -12.07 0.99 4.28
C GLY A 304 -13.27 0.06 4.07
N SER A 305 -13.48 -0.40 2.84
CA SER A 305 -14.60 -1.29 2.49
C SER A 305 -14.32 -2.77 2.84
N SER A 306 -13.06 -3.19 2.75
CA SER A 306 -12.66 -4.59 2.92
C SER A 306 -13.10 -5.21 4.26
N PRO A 307 -12.90 -4.59 5.44
CA PRO A 307 -13.40 -5.14 6.71
C PRO A 307 -14.91 -5.27 6.77
N ILE A 308 -15.65 -4.33 6.15
CA ILE A 308 -17.12 -4.33 6.14
C ILE A 308 -17.63 -5.50 5.29
N ILE A 309 -17.03 -5.71 4.11
CA ILE A 309 -17.35 -6.83 3.21
C ILE A 309 -17.05 -8.15 3.92
N SER A 310 -15.84 -8.29 4.47
CA SER A 310 -15.38 -9.51 5.14
C SER A 310 -16.23 -9.87 6.36
N TYR A 311 -16.56 -8.89 7.21
CA TYR A 311 -17.42 -9.10 8.37
C TYR A 311 -18.82 -9.59 7.98
N ASN A 312 -19.48 -8.90 7.04
CA ASN A 312 -20.83 -9.26 6.60
C ASN A 312 -20.87 -10.60 5.84
N TYR A 313 -19.78 -10.97 5.16
CA TYR A 313 -19.64 -12.30 4.57
C TYR A 313 -19.57 -13.38 5.66
N GLY A 314 -18.75 -13.18 6.67
CA GLY A 314 -18.68 -14.07 7.85
C GLY A 314 -20.03 -14.20 8.59
N ALA A 315 -20.75 -13.09 8.73
CA ALA A 315 -22.10 -13.04 9.33
C ALA A 315 -23.20 -13.65 8.46
N LYS A 316 -22.85 -14.22 7.31
CA LYS A 316 -23.79 -14.78 6.32
C LYS A 316 -24.88 -13.77 5.91
N ARG A 317 -24.52 -12.50 5.66
CA ARG A 317 -25.42 -11.42 5.24
C ARG A 317 -25.15 -11.01 3.78
N PRO A 318 -25.48 -11.86 2.77
CA PRO A 318 -25.11 -11.66 1.37
C PRO A 318 -25.66 -10.36 0.79
N GLY A 319 -26.87 -9.93 1.14
CA GLY A 319 -27.43 -8.65 0.71
C GLY A 319 -26.59 -7.45 1.16
N ARG A 320 -25.99 -7.48 2.38
CA ARG A 320 -25.09 -6.42 2.85
C ARG A 320 -23.72 -6.49 2.16
N VAL A 321 -23.21 -7.69 1.88
CA VAL A 321 -21.97 -7.88 1.09
C VAL A 321 -22.13 -7.28 -0.30
N ARG A 322 -23.22 -7.61 -0.99
CA ARG A 322 -23.55 -7.07 -2.32
C ARG A 322 -23.66 -5.55 -2.29
N LYS A 323 -24.41 -4.99 -1.32
CA LYS A 323 -24.55 -3.55 -1.16
C LYS A 323 -23.21 -2.86 -0.88
N ALA A 324 -22.35 -3.46 -0.05
CA ALA A 324 -21.01 -2.92 0.23
C ALA A 324 -20.12 -2.91 -1.01
N GLY A 325 -20.11 -4.00 -1.79
CA GLY A 325 -19.37 -4.06 -3.05
C GLY A 325 -19.87 -3.04 -4.08
N LEU A 326 -21.19 -2.88 -4.22
CA LEU A 326 -21.77 -1.88 -5.12
C LEU A 326 -21.48 -0.45 -4.67
N THR A 327 -21.57 -0.15 -3.37
CA THR A 327 -21.26 1.19 -2.83
C THR A 327 -19.78 1.51 -3.01
N MET A 328 -18.89 0.57 -2.69
CA MET A 328 -17.45 0.69 -2.94
C MET A 328 -17.18 0.99 -4.41
N GLY A 329 -17.75 0.18 -5.31
CA GLY A 329 -17.59 0.36 -6.76
C GLY A 329 -18.10 1.71 -7.25
N ALA A 330 -19.28 2.14 -6.80
CA ALA A 330 -19.86 3.44 -7.18
C ALA A 330 -19.00 4.62 -6.70
N LEU A 331 -18.46 4.56 -5.48
CA LEU A 331 -17.56 5.61 -4.95
C LEU A 331 -16.25 5.68 -5.73
N ILE A 332 -15.63 4.52 -6.03
CA ILE A 332 -14.38 4.45 -6.80
C ILE A 332 -14.62 4.97 -8.22
N LEU A 333 -15.58 4.42 -8.94
CA LEU A 333 -15.87 4.81 -10.33
C LEU A 333 -16.27 6.28 -10.44
N GLY A 334 -17.08 6.79 -9.49
CA GLY A 334 -17.48 8.20 -9.45
C GLY A 334 -16.29 9.13 -9.25
N TYR A 335 -15.41 8.82 -8.29
CA TYR A 335 -14.17 9.56 -8.06
C TYR A 335 -13.25 9.52 -9.28
N THR A 336 -13.02 8.32 -9.82
CA THR A 336 -12.13 8.13 -10.96
C THR A 336 -12.65 8.82 -12.20
N ALA A 337 -13.97 8.82 -12.47
CA ALA A 337 -14.54 9.52 -13.60
C ALA A 337 -14.25 11.03 -13.55
N VAL A 338 -14.32 11.65 -12.35
CA VAL A 338 -13.99 13.07 -12.16
C VAL A 338 -12.48 13.28 -12.39
N MET A 339 -11.61 12.51 -11.75
CA MET A 339 -10.17 12.67 -11.89
C MET A 339 -9.69 12.36 -13.30
N TRP A 340 -10.23 11.34 -13.94
CA TRP A 340 -9.94 10.99 -15.33
C TRP A 340 -10.34 12.12 -16.29
N SER A 341 -11.50 12.76 -16.07
CA SER A 341 -11.91 13.94 -16.84
C SER A 341 -10.92 15.10 -16.66
N ILE A 342 -10.45 15.36 -15.45
CA ILE A 342 -9.45 16.39 -15.17
C ILE A 342 -8.14 16.07 -15.90
N ILE A 343 -7.66 14.83 -15.84
CA ILE A 343 -6.42 14.39 -16.50
C ILE A 343 -6.50 14.59 -18.02
N LEU A 344 -7.62 14.25 -18.64
CA LEU A 344 -7.78 14.34 -20.08
C LEU A 344 -8.02 15.78 -20.57
N LEU A 345 -8.79 16.58 -19.82
CA LEU A 345 -9.19 17.93 -20.21
C LEU A 345 -8.17 19.01 -19.81
N ALA A 346 -7.49 18.80 -18.68
CA ALA A 346 -6.56 19.78 -18.12
C ALA A 346 -5.19 19.17 -17.72
N PRO A 347 -4.51 18.40 -18.61
CA PRO A 347 -3.25 17.73 -18.27
C PRO A 347 -2.15 18.72 -17.87
N HIS A 348 -2.09 19.89 -18.48
CA HIS A 348 -1.11 20.94 -18.18
C HIS A 348 -1.17 21.38 -16.71
N MET A 349 -2.37 21.48 -16.11
CA MET A 349 -2.53 21.86 -14.71
C MET A 349 -1.82 20.89 -13.77
N LEU A 350 -1.91 19.59 -14.04
CA LEU A 350 -1.29 18.54 -13.22
C LEU A 350 0.21 18.48 -13.42
N ILE A 351 0.68 18.61 -14.67
CA ILE A 351 2.11 18.54 -15.00
C ILE A 351 2.86 19.76 -14.45
N ASN A 352 2.25 20.97 -14.48
CA ASN A 352 2.83 22.19 -13.94
C ASN A 352 3.17 22.11 -12.44
N ILE A 353 2.56 21.19 -11.69
CA ILE A 353 2.92 20.93 -10.29
C ILE A 353 4.35 20.39 -10.18
N PHE A 354 4.83 19.67 -11.23
CA PHE A 354 6.10 18.96 -11.21
C PHE A 354 7.21 19.63 -12.01
N SER A 355 6.87 20.30 -13.11
CA SER A 355 7.85 20.96 -13.98
C SER A 355 7.26 22.14 -14.74
N SER A 356 8.10 23.17 -14.97
CA SER A 356 7.83 24.31 -15.84
C SER A 356 8.58 24.26 -17.17
N ASP A 357 9.35 23.20 -17.43
CA ASP A 357 10.08 23.01 -18.67
C ASP A 357 9.11 22.67 -19.81
N THR A 358 9.08 23.51 -20.86
CA THR A 358 8.17 23.38 -22.00
C THR A 358 8.39 22.10 -22.81
N SER A 359 9.63 21.68 -23.01
CA SER A 359 9.96 20.47 -23.75
C SER A 359 9.50 19.21 -23.02
N LEU A 360 9.73 19.17 -21.70
CA LEU A 360 9.28 18.08 -20.84
C LEU A 360 7.74 18.04 -20.77
N MET A 361 7.11 19.23 -20.74
CA MET A 361 5.66 19.37 -20.61
C MET A 361 4.92 18.80 -21.83
N GLU A 362 5.34 19.11 -23.06
CA GLU A 362 4.67 18.62 -24.28
C GLU A 362 4.72 17.08 -24.34
N ASN A 363 5.90 16.49 -24.06
CA ASN A 363 6.06 15.04 -24.02
C ASN A 363 5.23 14.41 -22.88
N ALA A 364 5.17 15.05 -21.72
CA ALA A 364 4.41 14.58 -20.58
C ALA A 364 2.89 14.63 -20.82
N VAL A 365 2.37 15.65 -21.52
CA VAL A 365 0.95 15.75 -21.88
C VAL A 365 0.55 14.59 -22.81
N SER A 366 1.34 14.31 -23.84
CA SER A 366 1.09 13.20 -24.75
C SER A 366 1.11 11.86 -24.01
N ALA A 367 2.18 11.61 -23.23
CA ALA A 367 2.35 10.41 -22.45
C ALA A 367 1.20 10.22 -21.43
N LEU A 368 0.80 11.28 -20.73
CA LEU A 368 -0.26 11.25 -19.74
C LEU A 368 -1.61 10.85 -20.37
N LYS A 369 -1.96 11.43 -21.51
CA LYS A 369 -3.20 11.10 -22.23
C LYS A 369 -3.21 9.65 -22.67
N ILE A 370 -2.09 9.12 -23.19
CA ILE A 370 -1.97 7.73 -23.60
C ILE A 370 -2.08 6.81 -22.36
N TYR A 371 -1.32 7.09 -21.32
CA TYR A 371 -1.24 6.25 -20.13
C TYR A 371 -2.58 6.13 -19.38
N PHE A 372 -3.34 7.23 -19.33
CA PHE A 372 -4.64 7.28 -18.66
C PHE A 372 -5.82 7.02 -19.59
N ALA A 373 -5.62 6.68 -20.88
CA ALA A 373 -6.70 6.49 -21.86
C ALA A 373 -7.80 5.53 -21.40
N ALA A 374 -7.44 4.47 -20.68
CA ALA A 374 -8.37 3.47 -20.17
C ALA A 374 -8.28 3.32 -18.62
N PHE A 375 -8.04 4.42 -17.89
CA PHE A 375 -7.80 4.38 -16.45
C PHE A 375 -8.98 3.81 -15.68
N ILE A 376 -10.21 4.10 -16.09
CA ILE A 376 -11.43 3.58 -15.45
C ILE A 376 -11.50 2.05 -15.40
N PHE A 377 -10.88 1.35 -16.36
CA PHE A 377 -10.82 -0.11 -16.37
C PHE A 377 -9.89 -0.68 -15.28
N MET A 378 -8.96 0.12 -14.79
CA MET A 378 -8.12 -0.25 -13.65
C MET A 378 -8.94 -0.40 -12.37
N ASP A 379 -9.98 0.43 -12.20
CA ASP A 379 -10.88 0.33 -11.05
C ASP A 379 -11.62 -0.99 -10.99
N LEU A 380 -11.98 -1.54 -12.16
CA LEU A 380 -12.63 -2.84 -12.24
C LEU A 380 -11.75 -3.94 -11.62
N GLN A 381 -10.44 -3.85 -11.82
CA GLN A 381 -9.51 -4.76 -11.18
C GLN A 381 -9.43 -4.53 -9.67
N TYR A 382 -9.32 -3.27 -9.22
CA TYR A 382 -9.26 -2.97 -7.78
C TYR A 382 -10.52 -3.43 -7.06
N ILE A 383 -11.69 -3.21 -7.63
CA ILE A 383 -12.97 -3.67 -7.08
C ILE A 383 -12.99 -5.21 -7.00
N GLY A 384 -12.71 -5.89 -8.12
CA GLY A 384 -12.71 -7.36 -8.17
C GLY A 384 -11.71 -7.97 -7.20
N GLN A 385 -10.49 -7.45 -7.17
CA GLN A 385 -9.41 -7.95 -6.32
C GLN A 385 -9.68 -7.72 -4.83
N THR A 386 -10.25 -6.55 -4.47
CA THR A 386 -10.66 -6.27 -3.09
C THR A 386 -11.76 -7.22 -2.64
N ILE A 387 -12.75 -7.51 -3.49
CA ILE A 387 -13.79 -8.47 -3.18
C ILE A 387 -13.21 -9.89 -3.03
N PHE A 388 -12.37 -10.36 -3.94
CA PHE A 388 -11.71 -11.66 -3.82
C PHE A 388 -10.94 -11.81 -2.51
N LYS A 389 -10.16 -10.79 -2.15
CA LYS A 389 -9.38 -10.75 -0.91
C LYS A 389 -10.28 -10.74 0.32
N SER A 390 -11.34 -9.93 0.31
CA SER A 390 -12.29 -9.78 1.42
C SER A 390 -13.11 -11.04 1.67
N LEU A 391 -13.36 -11.85 0.64
CA LEU A 391 -14.08 -13.12 0.73
C LEU A 391 -13.15 -14.34 0.82
N ASN A 392 -11.84 -14.13 1.10
CA ASN A 392 -10.85 -15.19 1.23
C ASN A 392 -10.66 -16.05 -0.04
N LYS A 393 -10.86 -15.47 -1.23
CA LYS A 393 -10.65 -16.16 -2.51
C LYS A 393 -9.17 -16.07 -2.93
N LYS A 394 -8.32 -16.79 -2.23
CA LYS A 394 -6.84 -16.71 -2.31
C LYS A 394 -6.31 -16.92 -3.74
N LYS A 395 -6.78 -17.97 -4.43
CA LYS A 395 -6.32 -18.32 -5.78
C LYS A 395 -6.60 -17.20 -6.78
N GLN A 396 -7.82 -16.66 -6.76
CA GLN A 396 -8.22 -15.55 -7.63
C GLN A 396 -7.43 -14.28 -7.30
N ALA A 397 -7.28 -13.95 -6.01
CA ALA A 397 -6.53 -12.77 -5.58
C ALA A 397 -5.07 -12.80 -6.06
N ILE A 398 -4.37 -13.95 -5.94
CA ILE A 398 -2.99 -14.11 -6.41
C ILE A 398 -2.93 -14.10 -7.95
N PHE A 399 -3.80 -14.86 -8.61
CA PHE A 399 -3.83 -14.96 -10.06
C PHE A 399 -3.98 -13.59 -10.73
N PHE A 400 -4.95 -12.77 -10.30
CA PHE A 400 -5.18 -11.46 -10.87
C PHE A 400 -4.11 -10.42 -10.51
N SER A 401 -3.39 -10.61 -9.38
CA SER A 401 -2.22 -9.79 -9.07
C SER A 401 -1.08 -10.01 -10.08
N LEU A 402 -0.88 -11.24 -10.53
CA LEU A 402 0.15 -11.61 -11.50
C LEU A 402 -0.30 -11.33 -12.94
N LEU A 403 -1.54 -11.68 -13.28
CA LEU A 403 -2.05 -11.64 -14.65
C LEU A 403 -1.79 -10.27 -15.30
N ARG A 404 -2.24 -9.20 -14.68
CA ARG A 404 -2.13 -7.88 -15.28
C ARG A 404 -0.68 -7.40 -15.39
N LYS A 405 0.07 -7.49 -14.30
CA LYS A 405 1.42 -6.88 -14.28
C LYS A 405 2.48 -7.74 -14.95
N VAL A 406 2.53 -9.03 -14.65
CA VAL A 406 3.58 -9.91 -15.17
C VAL A 406 3.24 -10.43 -16.57
N PHE A 407 2.01 -10.91 -16.77
CA PHE A 407 1.66 -11.56 -18.02
C PHE A 407 1.14 -10.62 -19.10
N ILE A 408 0.70 -9.40 -18.76
CA ILE A 408 0.21 -8.44 -19.75
C ILE A 408 1.13 -7.22 -19.85
N VAL A 409 1.34 -6.45 -18.77
CA VAL A 409 2.10 -5.19 -18.82
C VAL A 409 3.54 -5.42 -19.25
N ILE A 410 4.28 -6.33 -18.60
CA ILE A 410 5.71 -6.54 -18.91
C ILE A 410 5.90 -6.95 -20.37
N PRO A 411 5.23 -7.98 -20.92
CA PRO A 411 5.36 -8.30 -22.34
C PRO A 411 4.98 -7.15 -23.27
N LEU A 412 3.88 -6.45 -22.99
CA LEU A 412 3.46 -5.31 -23.82
C LEU A 412 4.46 -4.15 -23.78
N THR A 413 5.15 -3.92 -22.64
CA THR A 413 6.20 -2.91 -22.52
C THR A 413 7.37 -3.16 -23.51
N TYR A 414 7.60 -4.39 -23.91
CA TYR A 414 8.60 -4.73 -24.94
C TYR A 414 7.99 -4.89 -26.34
N ILE A 415 6.84 -5.54 -26.48
CA ILE A 415 6.21 -5.82 -27.78
C ILE A 415 5.76 -4.53 -28.46
N MET A 416 5.09 -3.63 -27.76
CA MET A 416 4.52 -2.43 -28.39
C MET A 416 5.60 -1.46 -28.90
N PRO A 417 6.68 -1.15 -28.15
CA PRO A 417 7.74 -0.29 -28.66
C PRO A 417 8.51 -0.89 -29.83
N TYR A 418 8.88 -2.17 -29.75
CA TYR A 418 9.80 -2.79 -30.70
C TYR A 418 9.10 -3.52 -31.86
N ALA A 419 8.13 -4.40 -31.56
CA ALA A 419 7.46 -5.20 -32.58
C ALA A 419 6.37 -4.41 -33.35
N LEU A 420 5.66 -3.50 -32.66
CA LEU A 420 4.65 -2.65 -33.29
C LEU A 420 5.20 -1.26 -33.68
N ASN A 421 6.50 -1.03 -33.54
CA ASN A 421 7.20 0.22 -33.90
C ASN A 421 6.57 1.49 -33.27
N MET A 422 5.96 1.38 -32.06
CA MET A 422 5.34 2.51 -31.39
C MET A 422 6.33 3.37 -30.59
N GLY A 423 7.59 2.94 -30.47
CA GLY A 423 8.62 3.65 -29.72
C GLY A 423 8.20 3.92 -28.26
N THR A 424 8.49 5.13 -27.76
CA THR A 424 8.14 5.55 -26.39
C THR A 424 6.65 5.48 -26.10
N ASN A 425 5.79 5.81 -27.09
CA ASN A 425 4.33 5.74 -26.91
C ASN A 425 3.85 4.31 -26.62
N GLY A 426 4.55 3.30 -27.13
CA GLY A 426 4.24 1.89 -26.84
C GLY A 426 4.41 1.53 -25.36
N VAL A 427 5.41 2.10 -24.69
CA VAL A 427 5.61 1.88 -23.24
C VAL A 427 4.43 2.46 -22.45
N PHE A 428 3.99 3.68 -22.77
CA PHE A 428 2.85 4.31 -22.11
C PHE A 428 1.52 3.62 -22.45
N ALA A 429 1.37 3.09 -23.66
CA ALA A 429 0.17 2.39 -24.09
C ALA A 429 0.02 0.97 -23.50
N ALA A 430 1.09 0.37 -23.01
CA ALA A 430 1.04 -0.94 -22.34
C ALA A 430 0.10 -0.95 -21.12
N GLU A 431 0.06 0.12 -20.34
CA GLU A 431 -0.80 0.21 -19.16
C GLU A 431 -2.30 0.25 -19.51
N PRO A 432 -2.82 1.17 -20.37
CA PRO A 432 -4.24 1.17 -20.71
C PRO A 432 -4.71 -0.13 -21.38
N VAL A 433 -3.92 -0.74 -22.24
CA VAL A 433 -4.25 -2.04 -22.84
C VAL A 433 -4.39 -3.12 -21.76
N SER A 434 -3.45 -3.14 -20.80
CA SER A 434 -3.51 -4.07 -19.67
C SER A 434 -4.70 -3.82 -18.76
N ASN A 435 -5.09 -2.57 -18.56
CA ASN A 435 -6.24 -2.19 -17.75
C ASN A 435 -7.54 -2.71 -18.39
N ILE A 436 -7.71 -2.54 -19.70
CA ILE A 436 -8.88 -3.07 -20.43
C ILE A 436 -8.94 -4.59 -20.29
N ILE A 437 -7.86 -5.29 -20.61
CA ILE A 437 -7.85 -6.76 -20.63
C ILE A 437 -7.92 -7.30 -19.20
N GLY A 438 -6.94 -6.95 -18.36
CA GLY A 438 -6.81 -7.50 -17.01
C GLY A 438 -7.92 -7.05 -16.07
N GLY A 439 -8.31 -5.76 -16.13
CA GLY A 439 -9.39 -5.20 -15.32
C GLY A 439 -10.74 -5.83 -15.65
N SER A 440 -11.07 -5.92 -16.95
CA SER A 440 -12.33 -6.53 -17.39
C SER A 440 -12.42 -8.01 -17.04
N ILE A 441 -11.36 -8.79 -17.28
CA ILE A 441 -11.34 -10.22 -16.93
C ILE A 441 -11.48 -10.41 -15.42
N CYS A 442 -10.78 -9.63 -14.60
CA CYS A 442 -10.88 -9.70 -13.15
C CYS A 442 -12.31 -9.43 -12.67
N PHE A 443 -12.91 -8.35 -13.17
CA PHE A 443 -14.25 -7.93 -12.78
C PHE A 443 -15.33 -8.93 -13.24
N ILE A 444 -15.28 -9.38 -14.51
CA ILE A 444 -16.21 -10.38 -15.03
C ILE A 444 -16.10 -11.69 -14.23
N THR A 445 -14.87 -12.15 -13.98
CA THR A 445 -14.66 -13.36 -13.15
C THR A 445 -15.24 -13.17 -11.74
N MET A 446 -15.07 -12.00 -11.14
CA MET A 446 -15.67 -11.68 -9.85
C MET A 446 -17.20 -11.76 -9.91
N LEU A 447 -17.83 -11.15 -10.92
CA LEU A 447 -19.28 -11.21 -11.08
C LEU A 447 -19.77 -12.65 -11.28
N CYS A 448 -19.10 -13.43 -12.14
CA CYS A 448 -19.49 -14.81 -12.45
C CYS A 448 -19.26 -15.80 -11.29
N THR A 449 -18.36 -15.50 -10.36
CA THR A 449 -18.06 -16.41 -9.25
C THR A 449 -18.73 -15.99 -7.95
N ILE A 450 -18.72 -14.69 -7.63
CA ILE A 450 -19.18 -14.20 -6.33
C ILE A 450 -20.69 -13.96 -6.30
N LEU A 451 -21.29 -13.42 -7.37
CA LEU A 451 -22.74 -13.17 -7.36
C LEU A 451 -23.58 -14.46 -7.23
N PRO A 452 -23.26 -15.57 -7.95
CA PRO A 452 -23.95 -16.84 -7.73
C PRO A 452 -23.76 -17.39 -6.32
N GLU A 453 -22.54 -17.29 -5.75
CA GLU A 453 -22.27 -17.72 -4.38
C GLU A 453 -23.10 -16.94 -3.35
N LEU A 454 -23.18 -15.61 -3.49
CA LEU A 454 -23.99 -14.77 -2.61
C LEU A 454 -25.48 -15.08 -2.75
N LYS A 455 -25.95 -15.37 -3.97
CA LYS A 455 -27.35 -15.76 -4.24
C LYS A 455 -27.67 -17.12 -3.62
N GLN A 456 -26.74 -18.07 -3.68
CA GLN A 456 -26.90 -19.36 -3.01
C GLN A 456 -27.00 -19.18 -1.50
N MET A 457 -26.13 -18.33 -0.90
CA MET A 457 -26.21 -18.02 0.52
C MET A 457 -27.54 -17.33 0.94
N GLU A 458 -28.20 -16.64 0.03
CA GLU A 458 -29.55 -16.08 0.28
C GLU A 458 -30.61 -17.18 0.31
N ASN A 459 -30.51 -18.18 -0.57
CA ASN A 459 -31.47 -19.30 -0.67
C ASN A 459 -31.32 -20.31 0.48
N ASP A 460 -30.13 -20.46 1.04
CA ASP A 460 -29.81 -21.37 2.15
C ASP A 460 -30.24 -20.82 3.53
N ARG A 461 -30.87 -19.65 3.57
CA ARG A 461 -31.38 -18.96 4.77
C ARG A 461 -32.88 -19.15 4.93
#